data_f54c81474498737be765c3f69e3dc19a
#
_entry.id   f54c81474498737be765c3f69e3dc19a
#
_cell.length_a   1.000
_cell.length_b   1.000
_cell.length_c   1.000
_cell.angle_alpha   90.00
_cell.angle_beta   90.00
_cell.angle_gamma   90.00
#
_symmetry.space_group_name_H-M   'P 1'
#
loop_
_entity.id
_entity.type
_entity.pdbx_description
1 polymer ?
#
loop_
_entity_poly.entity_id
_entity_poly.type
_entity_poly.pdbx_seq_one_letter_code
_entity_poly.pdbx_strand_id
1 'polypeptide(L)'
;MNIIGTANITKACEEKNVKLIYFSTNYVYPGTAGNYKENDSLLPVNNYAWSKLGGESSVHLYKNSLILRVCMTEKPFVHKEAFSNIKTSFMYQEDVAKILFKLINKKGIINIGGPSMYIYDFVRKNNKLITKKNLKKNNKIGMPVNSSLNINKMKKILRWYNTGTIYLNIKI
;
A
#
# COMPACT_ATOMS: atom_id res chain seq x y z
N MET A 1 -4.90 2.28 19.28
CA MET A 1 -3.49 2.64 19.09
C MET A 1 -3.25 3.40 17.78
N ASN A 2 -3.66 2.90 16.60
CA ASN A 2 -3.41 3.56 15.32
C ASN A 2 -4.00 4.97 15.16
N ILE A 3 -5.14 5.30 15.79
CA ILE A 3 -5.77 6.62 15.64
C ILE A 3 -5.09 7.63 16.58
N ILE A 4 -5.24 7.46 17.89
CA ILE A 4 -4.73 8.41 18.90
C ILE A 4 -3.21 8.55 18.83
N GLY A 5 -2.48 7.42 18.74
CA GLY A 5 -1.02 7.45 18.62
C GLY A 5 -0.54 8.20 17.39
N THR A 6 -1.20 8.01 16.23
CA THR A 6 -0.85 8.74 15.01
C THR A 6 -1.17 10.24 15.16
N ALA A 7 -2.30 10.61 15.76
CA ALA A 7 -2.64 12.00 16.00
C ALA A 7 -1.61 12.70 16.91
N ASN A 8 -1.17 12.04 17.97
CA ASN A 8 -0.14 12.57 18.87
C ASN A 8 1.21 12.76 18.16
N ILE A 9 1.64 11.78 17.36
CA ILE A 9 2.87 11.89 16.54
C ILE A 9 2.74 13.01 15.52
N THR A 10 1.58 13.15 14.86
CA THR A 10 1.34 14.22 13.89
C THR A 10 1.50 15.59 14.54
N LYS A 11 0.89 15.79 15.71
CA LYS A 11 1.01 17.04 16.47
C LYS A 11 2.47 17.33 16.83
N ALA A 12 3.20 16.35 17.37
CA ALA A 12 4.60 16.52 17.74
C ALA A 12 5.48 16.85 16.51
N CYS A 13 5.23 16.21 15.35
CA CYS A 13 5.94 16.51 14.10
C CYS A 13 5.64 17.94 13.61
N GLU A 14 4.39 18.39 13.74
CA GLU A 14 3.97 19.75 13.35
C GLU A 14 4.64 20.79 14.23
N GLU A 15 4.60 20.63 15.56
CA GLU A 15 5.24 21.53 16.54
C GLU A 15 6.76 21.67 16.31
N LYS A 16 7.42 20.60 15.87
CA LYS A 16 8.86 20.59 15.61
C LYS A 16 9.23 20.79 14.14
N ASN A 17 8.24 21.01 13.27
CA ASN A 17 8.40 21.10 11.82
C ASN A 17 9.17 19.90 11.20
N VAL A 18 8.97 18.70 11.74
CA VAL A 18 9.62 17.45 11.29
C VAL A 18 8.78 16.78 10.23
N LYS A 19 9.42 16.29 9.16
CA LYS A 19 8.75 15.52 8.11
C LYS A 19 8.12 14.24 8.69
N LEU A 20 6.83 14.05 8.41
CA LEU A 20 6.10 12.84 8.78
C LEU A 20 5.81 11.98 7.56
N ILE A 21 6.22 10.71 7.60
CA ILE A 21 5.86 9.70 6.60
C ILE A 21 4.98 8.66 7.26
N TYR A 22 3.77 8.49 6.75
CA TYR A 22 2.78 7.57 7.29
C TYR A 22 2.49 6.43 6.33
N PHE A 23 2.65 5.21 6.82
CA PHE A 23 2.25 4.01 6.08
C PHE A 23 0.78 3.72 6.34
N SER A 24 -0.06 4.05 5.37
CA SER A 24 -1.45 3.64 5.28
C SER A 24 -1.57 2.31 4.51
N THR A 25 -2.74 1.93 4.07
CA THR A 25 -3.01 0.65 3.41
C THR A 25 -3.92 0.82 2.20
N ASN A 26 -3.82 -0.06 1.22
CA ASN A 26 -4.77 -0.16 0.12
C ASN A 26 -6.19 -0.57 0.57
N TYR A 27 -6.35 -1.11 1.78
CA TYR A 27 -7.66 -1.51 2.33
C TYR A 27 -8.53 -0.32 2.76
N VAL A 28 -8.02 0.91 2.69
CA VAL A 28 -8.87 2.11 2.88
C VAL A 28 -9.85 2.32 1.71
N TYR A 29 -9.59 1.71 0.55
CA TYR A 29 -10.50 1.72 -0.58
C TYR A 29 -11.60 0.64 -0.46
N PRO A 30 -12.73 0.76 -1.20
CA PRO A 30 -13.85 -0.20 -1.14
C PRO A 30 -13.47 -1.65 -1.47
N GLY A 31 -12.42 -1.87 -2.27
CA GLY A 31 -11.91 -3.19 -2.56
C GLY A 31 -12.77 -4.05 -3.50
N THR A 32 -13.62 -3.43 -4.31
CA THR A 32 -14.52 -4.10 -5.27
C THR A 32 -14.10 -3.89 -6.72
N ALA A 33 -13.87 -2.63 -7.14
CA ALA A 33 -13.53 -2.26 -8.51
C ALA A 33 -12.05 -2.43 -8.85
N GLY A 34 -11.16 -2.17 -7.89
CA GLY A 34 -9.71 -2.15 -8.12
C GLY A 34 -9.24 -0.92 -8.92
N ASN A 35 -7.93 -0.90 -9.21
CA ASN A 35 -7.25 0.20 -9.92
C ASN A 35 -7.49 1.58 -9.28
N TYR A 36 -7.58 1.61 -7.94
CA TYR A 36 -7.88 2.82 -7.17
C TYR A 36 -6.78 3.86 -7.28
N LYS A 37 -7.18 5.10 -7.57
CA LYS A 37 -6.33 6.29 -7.59
C LYS A 37 -6.31 6.95 -6.20
N GLU A 38 -5.34 7.81 -5.96
CA GLU A 38 -5.17 8.49 -4.66
C GLU A 38 -6.35 9.38 -4.27
N ASN A 39 -7.10 9.89 -5.25
CA ASN A 39 -8.27 10.76 -5.06
C ASN A 39 -9.62 10.02 -5.14
N ASP A 40 -9.63 8.69 -5.27
CA ASP A 40 -10.86 7.92 -5.24
C ASP A 40 -11.47 7.87 -3.83
N SER A 41 -12.78 7.70 -3.77
CA SER A 41 -13.53 7.60 -2.51
C SER A 41 -13.02 6.47 -1.62
N LEU A 42 -12.98 6.71 -0.33
CA LEU A 42 -12.52 5.76 0.67
C LEU A 42 -13.72 5.10 1.36
N LEU A 43 -13.67 3.78 1.47
CA LEU A 43 -14.62 2.97 2.24
C LEU A 43 -13.89 1.74 2.78
N PRO A 44 -13.28 1.83 3.98
CA PRO A 44 -12.51 0.75 4.55
C PRO A 44 -13.31 -0.54 4.72
N VAL A 45 -12.70 -1.66 4.37
CA VAL A 45 -13.38 -2.98 4.33
C VAL A 45 -13.39 -3.72 5.67
N ASN A 46 -12.59 -3.27 6.66
CA ASN A 46 -12.49 -3.91 7.98
C ASN A 46 -11.96 -2.94 9.05
N ASN A 47 -11.99 -3.36 10.32
CA ASN A 47 -11.57 -2.53 11.46
C ASN A 47 -10.10 -2.09 11.38
N TYR A 48 -9.21 -2.94 10.84
CA TYR A 48 -7.82 -2.55 10.60
C TYR A 48 -7.75 -1.36 9.64
N ALA A 49 -8.44 -1.45 8.50
CA ALA A 49 -8.45 -0.39 7.52
C ALA A 49 -9.08 0.91 8.05
N TRP A 50 -10.16 0.82 8.85
CA TRP A 50 -10.73 1.96 9.55
C TRP A 50 -9.75 2.61 10.53
N SER A 51 -9.00 1.81 11.29
CA SER A 51 -7.98 2.35 12.20
C SER A 51 -6.84 3.04 11.45
N LYS A 52 -6.46 2.53 10.27
CA LYS A 52 -5.45 3.17 9.41
C LYS A 52 -5.96 4.46 8.78
N LEU A 53 -7.22 4.48 8.31
CA LEU A 53 -7.84 5.70 7.78
C LEU A 53 -7.98 6.78 8.87
N GLY A 54 -8.34 6.42 10.09
CA GLY A 54 -8.40 7.36 11.21
C GLY A 54 -7.05 8.03 11.50
N GLY A 55 -5.95 7.27 11.45
CA GLY A 55 -4.60 7.83 11.53
C GLY A 55 -4.25 8.69 10.30
N GLU A 56 -4.58 8.22 9.10
CA GLU A 56 -4.36 8.95 7.84
C GLU A 56 -5.02 10.34 7.86
N SER A 57 -6.24 10.44 8.42
CA SER A 57 -6.97 11.69 8.54
C SER A 57 -6.22 12.75 9.38
N SER A 58 -5.59 12.34 10.48
CA SER A 58 -4.74 13.24 11.29
C SER A 58 -3.50 13.70 10.51
N VAL A 59 -2.83 12.76 9.83
CA VAL A 59 -1.62 13.06 9.06
C VAL A 59 -1.91 13.98 7.88
N HIS A 60 -3.10 13.86 7.27
CA HIS A 60 -3.54 14.67 6.13
C HIS A 60 -3.60 16.18 6.46
N LEU A 61 -3.87 16.53 7.71
CA LEU A 61 -3.90 17.91 8.17
C LEU A 61 -2.52 18.57 8.21
N TYR A 62 -1.46 17.77 8.34
CA TYR A 62 -0.09 18.28 8.43
C TYR A 62 0.56 18.43 7.05
N LYS A 63 0.86 19.68 6.64
CA LYS A 63 1.38 20.02 5.31
C LYS A 63 2.74 19.40 4.98
N ASN A 64 3.61 19.13 6.00
CA ASN A 64 4.90 18.48 5.79
C ASN A 64 4.82 16.97 5.98
N SER A 65 3.77 16.36 5.45
CA SER A 65 3.55 14.91 5.52
C SER A 65 3.58 14.22 4.16
N LEU A 66 3.81 12.92 4.20
CA LEU A 66 3.66 11.99 3.09
C LEU A 66 2.87 10.76 3.56
N ILE A 67 1.77 10.47 2.91
CA ILE A 67 0.94 9.30 3.17
C ILE A 67 1.18 8.28 2.06
N LEU A 68 1.60 7.07 2.44
CA LEU A 68 1.81 5.96 1.52
C LEU A 68 0.72 4.92 1.73
N ARG A 69 -0.22 4.79 0.78
CA ARG A 69 -1.19 3.70 0.77
C ARG A 69 -0.55 2.47 0.14
N VAL A 70 -0.03 1.60 1.00
CA VAL A 70 0.86 0.51 0.60
C VAL A 70 0.08 -0.80 0.45
N CYS A 71 0.40 -1.54 -0.62
CA CYS A 71 0.00 -2.92 -0.82
C CYS A 71 1.25 -3.81 -0.83
N MET A 72 1.67 -4.32 0.33
CA MET A 72 2.91 -5.09 0.46
C MET A 72 2.70 -6.43 1.16
N THR A 73 3.67 -7.32 0.96
CA THR A 73 3.74 -8.64 1.62
C THR A 73 5.20 -9.01 1.89
N GLU A 74 5.39 -10.00 2.74
CA GLU A 74 6.70 -10.55 3.10
C GLU A 74 7.29 -11.42 1.97
N LYS A 75 8.62 -11.57 1.98
CA LYS A 75 9.35 -12.54 1.18
C LYS A 75 10.26 -13.35 2.10
N PRO A 76 10.11 -14.71 2.16
CA PRO A 76 9.10 -15.52 1.47
C PRO A 76 7.67 -15.22 1.95
N PHE A 77 6.68 -15.52 1.09
CA PHE A 77 5.27 -15.42 1.47
C PHE A 77 4.94 -16.42 2.59
N VAL A 78 4.40 -15.93 3.70
CA VAL A 78 4.30 -16.69 4.96
C VAL A 78 3.21 -17.76 5.00
N HIS A 79 2.23 -17.69 4.08
CA HIS A 79 1.13 -18.65 4.07
C HIS A 79 1.39 -19.81 3.11
N LYS A 80 0.83 -20.99 3.44
CA LYS A 80 0.91 -22.19 2.58
C LYS A 80 -0.03 -22.14 1.38
N GLU A 81 -1.06 -21.29 1.45
CA GLU A 81 -2.09 -21.14 0.43
C GLU A 81 -2.24 -19.68 0.01
N ALA A 82 -2.57 -19.44 -1.25
CA ALA A 82 -2.84 -18.11 -1.78
C ALA A 82 -4.18 -18.05 -2.52
N PHE A 83 -4.89 -16.92 -2.37
CA PHE A 83 -6.18 -16.72 -3.01
C PHE A 83 -6.02 -16.56 -4.53
N SER A 84 -6.76 -17.40 -5.29
CA SER A 84 -6.77 -17.36 -6.75
C SER A 84 -7.87 -16.47 -7.33
N ASN A 85 -8.79 -15.99 -6.48
CA ASN A 85 -9.91 -15.13 -6.86
C ASN A 85 -9.90 -13.75 -6.18
N ILE A 86 -8.78 -13.36 -5.57
CA ILE A 86 -8.57 -12.01 -5.03
C ILE A 86 -7.48 -11.31 -5.85
N LYS A 87 -7.80 -10.12 -6.38
CA LYS A 87 -6.83 -9.25 -7.05
C LYS A 87 -6.30 -8.19 -6.10
N THR A 88 -5.00 -7.93 -6.19
CA THR A 88 -4.34 -6.87 -5.43
C THR A 88 -3.09 -6.38 -6.17
N SER A 89 -2.36 -5.44 -5.60
CA SER A 89 -1.12 -4.87 -6.16
C SER A 89 0.07 -5.17 -5.26
N PHE A 90 0.28 -6.44 -4.90
CA PHE A 90 1.38 -6.80 -4.00
C PHE A 90 2.75 -6.39 -4.54
N MET A 91 3.56 -5.88 -3.63
CA MET A 91 4.99 -5.64 -3.75
C MET A 91 5.68 -6.23 -2.53
N TYR A 92 6.90 -6.72 -2.65
CA TYR A 92 7.64 -7.20 -1.47
C TYR A 92 8.12 -6.02 -0.61
N GLN A 93 8.18 -6.24 0.71
CA GLN A 93 8.58 -5.21 1.69
C GLN A 93 9.95 -4.59 1.36
N GLU A 94 10.91 -5.41 0.91
CA GLU A 94 12.24 -4.93 0.52
C GLU A 94 12.19 -3.96 -0.66
N ASP A 95 11.29 -4.19 -1.63
CA ASP A 95 11.14 -3.32 -2.79
C ASP A 95 10.41 -2.02 -2.39
N VAL A 96 9.45 -2.09 -1.46
CA VAL A 96 8.84 -0.90 -0.87
C VAL A 96 9.89 -0.06 -0.14
N ALA A 97 10.79 -0.68 0.63
CA ALA A 97 11.86 0.01 1.33
C ALA A 97 12.80 0.75 0.36
N LYS A 98 13.20 0.11 -0.76
CA LYS A 98 14.02 0.76 -1.80
C LYS A 98 13.33 1.98 -2.43
N ILE A 99 12.02 1.88 -2.64
CA ILE A 99 11.21 2.97 -3.19
C ILE A 99 11.08 4.12 -2.21
N LEU A 100 10.96 3.83 -0.91
CA LEU A 100 10.79 4.84 0.14
C LEU A 100 11.85 5.93 0.08
N PHE A 101 13.12 5.57 -0.08
CA PHE A 101 14.22 6.55 -0.15
C PHE A 101 14.06 7.55 -1.29
N LYS A 102 13.41 7.14 -2.40
CA LYS A 102 13.12 8.02 -3.54
C LYS A 102 11.91 8.93 -3.30
N LEU A 103 11.08 8.60 -2.32
CA LEU A 103 9.85 9.32 -2.01
C LEU A 103 9.97 10.24 -0.79
N ILE A 104 11.05 10.14 -0.01
CA ILE A 104 11.20 10.80 1.29
C ILE A 104 10.92 12.32 1.24
N ASN A 105 11.29 12.98 0.13
CA ASN A 105 11.09 14.41 -0.06
C ASN A 105 9.74 14.77 -0.72
N LYS A 106 8.89 13.76 -1.01
CA LYS A 106 7.55 14.02 -1.58
C LYS A 106 6.55 14.34 -0.49
N LYS A 107 5.42 14.95 -0.87
CA LYS A 107 4.31 15.32 0.02
C LYS A 107 2.99 14.80 -0.54
N GLY A 108 1.97 14.75 0.33
CA GLY A 108 0.63 14.31 -0.03
C GLY A 108 0.48 12.78 -0.03
N ILE A 109 -0.38 12.24 -0.88
CA ILE A 109 -0.75 10.82 -0.89
C ILE A 109 -0.16 10.15 -2.12
N ILE A 110 0.43 8.95 -1.94
CA ILE A 110 0.97 8.12 -3.03
C ILE A 110 0.57 6.67 -2.79
N ASN A 111 -0.02 6.03 -3.80
CA ASN A 111 -0.25 4.60 -3.83
C ASN A 111 1.04 3.84 -4.15
N ILE A 112 1.39 2.85 -3.33
CA ILE A 112 2.60 2.03 -3.46
C ILE A 112 2.20 0.56 -3.61
N GLY A 113 2.61 -0.05 -4.70
CA GLY A 113 2.34 -1.45 -4.99
C GLY A 113 2.87 -1.90 -6.35
N GLY A 114 2.70 -3.17 -6.64
CA GLY A 114 3.02 -3.78 -7.92
C GLY A 114 1.86 -3.69 -8.94
N PRO A 115 2.02 -4.35 -10.09
CA PRO A 115 0.93 -4.52 -11.04
C PRO A 115 -0.26 -5.27 -10.42
N SER A 116 -1.49 -4.95 -10.87
CA SER A 116 -2.69 -5.68 -10.48
C SER A 116 -2.61 -7.13 -10.94
N MET A 117 -2.69 -8.09 -10.00
CA MET A 117 -2.77 -9.52 -10.30
C MET A 117 -3.45 -10.30 -9.18
N TYR A 118 -3.81 -11.54 -9.46
CA TYR A 118 -4.30 -12.43 -8.40
C TYR A 118 -3.17 -12.75 -7.41
N ILE A 119 -3.51 -12.88 -6.13
CA ILE A 119 -2.53 -13.17 -5.05
C ILE A 119 -1.77 -14.46 -5.37
N TYR A 120 -2.47 -15.51 -5.80
CA TYR A 120 -1.85 -16.78 -6.19
C TYR A 120 -0.81 -16.59 -7.30
N ASP A 121 -1.14 -15.83 -8.35
CA ASP A 121 -0.24 -15.64 -9.49
C ASP A 121 0.99 -14.82 -9.11
N PHE A 122 0.85 -13.86 -8.19
CA PHE A 122 1.98 -13.12 -7.63
C PHE A 122 2.93 -14.03 -6.85
N VAL A 123 2.37 -14.83 -5.91
CA VAL A 123 3.18 -15.66 -5.01
C VAL A 123 3.85 -16.80 -5.78
N ARG A 124 3.16 -17.41 -6.75
CA ARG A 124 3.67 -18.54 -7.54
C ARG A 124 4.94 -18.21 -8.32
N LYS A 125 5.20 -16.96 -8.64
CA LYS A 125 6.44 -16.54 -9.32
C LYS A 125 7.69 -16.90 -8.51
N ASN A 126 7.60 -16.86 -7.17
CA ASN A 126 8.73 -17.12 -6.27
C ASN A 126 8.55 -18.36 -5.38
N ASN A 127 7.34 -18.93 -5.32
CA ASN A 127 7.03 -20.15 -4.58
C ASN A 127 6.15 -21.06 -5.44
N LYS A 128 6.77 -22.04 -6.12
CA LYS A 128 6.08 -22.99 -6.99
C LYS A 128 5.22 -24.01 -6.23
N LEU A 129 5.47 -24.18 -4.91
CA LEU A 129 4.76 -25.15 -4.06
C LEU A 129 3.50 -24.55 -3.43
N ILE A 130 3.21 -23.25 -3.65
CA ILE A 130 2.01 -22.61 -3.11
C ILE A 130 0.74 -23.27 -3.64
N THR A 131 -0.20 -23.55 -2.76
CA THR A 131 -1.50 -24.11 -3.14
C THR A 131 -2.55 -23.02 -3.32
N LYS A 132 -3.56 -23.30 -4.16
CA LYS A 132 -4.67 -22.38 -4.42
C LYS A 132 -5.73 -22.50 -3.34
N LYS A 133 -6.29 -21.35 -2.94
CA LYS A 133 -7.58 -21.31 -2.25
C LYS A 133 -8.47 -20.21 -2.82
N ASN A 134 -9.76 -20.33 -2.60
CA ASN A 134 -10.75 -19.34 -3.02
C ASN A 134 -11.43 -18.70 -1.81
N LEU A 135 -11.62 -17.38 -1.90
CA LEU A 135 -12.48 -16.67 -0.97
C LEU A 135 -13.94 -17.07 -1.27
N LYS A 136 -14.67 -17.57 -0.27
CA LYS A 136 -16.10 -17.93 -0.39
C LYS A 136 -16.94 -16.65 -0.52
N LYS A 137 -18.09 -16.73 -1.23
CA LYS A 137 -18.99 -15.58 -1.44
C LYS A 137 -19.47 -14.93 -0.13
N ASN A 138 -19.66 -15.71 0.94
CA ASN A 138 -20.07 -15.20 2.25
C ASN A 138 -18.85 -14.90 3.15
N ASN A 139 -17.95 -14.07 2.65
CA ASN A 139 -16.71 -13.73 3.32
C ASN A 139 -16.92 -12.87 4.58
N LYS A 140 -16.97 -13.53 5.75
CA LYS A 140 -17.01 -12.85 7.05
C LYS A 140 -15.69 -12.19 7.47
N ILE A 141 -14.61 -12.41 6.71
CA ILE A 141 -13.25 -11.95 7.07
C ILE A 141 -13.01 -10.49 6.68
N GLY A 142 -13.93 -9.87 5.90
CA GLY A 142 -13.76 -8.49 5.44
C GLY A 142 -12.56 -8.31 4.50
N MET A 143 -12.26 -9.32 3.66
CA MET A 143 -11.22 -9.19 2.63
C MET A 143 -11.79 -8.60 1.35
N PRO A 144 -11.14 -7.59 0.77
CA PRO A 144 -11.55 -7.03 -0.51
C PRO A 144 -11.31 -8.03 -1.66
N VAL A 145 -12.24 -8.11 -2.61
CA VAL A 145 -12.10 -8.99 -3.78
C VAL A 145 -11.16 -8.42 -4.85
N ASN A 146 -11.08 -7.10 -4.93
CA ASN A 146 -10.15 -6.39 -5.81
C ASN A 146 -9.69 -5.08 -5.18
N SER A 147 -8.58 -5.13 -4.47
CA SER A 147 -7.96 -3.95 -3.83
C SER A 147 -6.75 -3.42 -4.60
N SER A 148 -6.68 -3.71 -5.90
CA SER A 148 -5.56 -3.25 -6.72
C SER A 148 -5.50 -1.73 -6.82
N LEU A 149 -4.29 -1.20 -6.91
CA LEU A 149 -3.97 0.22 -6.92
C LEU A 149 -3.62 0.72 -8.32
N ASN A 150 -4.02 1.93 -8.64
CA ASN A 150 -3.41 2.69 -9.72
C ASN A 150 -2.08 3.24 -9.22
N ILE A 151 -1.00 2.78 -9.79
CA ILE A 151 0.37 3.13 -9.39
C ILE A 151 1.05 4.12 -10.34
N ASN A 152 0.29 4.78 -11.21
CA ASN A 152 0.85 5.68 -12.23
C ASN A 152 1.59 6.87 -11.61
N LYS A 153 1.08 7.43 -10.50
CA LYS A 153 1.75 8.51 -9.77
C LYS A 153 3.12 8.07 -9.25
N MET A 154 3.19 6.91 -8.59
CA MET A 154 4.44 6.29 -8.15
C MET A 154 5.40 6.09 -9.32
N LYS A 155 4.94 5.44 -10.41
CA LYS A 155 5.76 5.19 -11.61
C LYS A 155 6.31 6.48 -12.22
N LYS A 156 5.49 7.54 -12.31
CA LYS A 156 5.92 8.85 -12.83
C LYS A 156 7.05 9.44 -11.99
N ILE A 157 6.93 9.38 -10.66
CA ILE A 157 7.96 9.86 -9.74
C ILE A 157 9.25 9.04 -9.91
N LEU A 158 9.15 7.71 -9.97
CA LEU A 158 10.32 6.83 -10.06
C LEU A 158 11.04 6.95 -11.42
N ARG A 159 10.33 7.17 -12.51
CA ARG A 159 10.94 7.44 -13.84
C ARG A 159 11.81 8.69 -13.84
N TRP A 160 11.39 9.73 -13.13
CA TRP A 160 12.19 10.95 -12.97
C TRP A 160 13.56 10.69 -12.33
N TYR A 161 13.66 9.72 -11.42
CA TYR A 161 14.93 9.32 -10.81
C TYR A 161 15.80 8.43 -11.70
N ASN A 162 15.21 7.75 -12.71
CA ASN A 162 15.97 6.89 -13.62
C ASN A 162 16.63 7.65 -14.78
N THR A 163 16.21 8.88 -15.07
CA THR A 163 16.82 9.79 -16.07
C THR A 163 17.99 10.59 -15.50
N GLY A 164 18.19 10.59 -14.19
CA GLY A 164 19.32 11.19 -13.47
C GLY A 164 20.10 10.12 -12.69
N THR A 165 21.00 9.44 -13.38
CA THR A 165 22.16 8.67 -12.88
C THR A 165 22.01 7.95 -11.52
N ILE A 166 21.19 6.92 -11.41
CA ILE A 166 21.42 5.74 -10.53
C ILE A 166 20.62 4.57 -11.10
N TYR A 167 21.32 3.60 -11.68
CA TYR A 167 20.76 2.32 -12.11
C TYR A 167 20.34 1.49 -10.88
N LEU A 168 19.05 1.42 -10.60
CA LEU A 168 18.49 0.36 -9.80
C LEU A 168 17.57 -0.45 -10.73
N ASN A 169 18.05 -1.63 -11.13
CA ASN A 169 17.27 -2.64 -11.85
C ASN A 169 16.12 -3.12 -10.95
N ILE A 170 15.04 -2.36 -10.85
CA ILE A 170 13.77 -2.85 -10.35
C ILE A 170 13.04 -3.38 -11.59
N LYS A 171 13.13 -4.69 -11.83
CA LYS A 171 12.19 -5.37 -12.73
C LYS A 171 10.81 -5.28 -12.08
N ILE A 172 10.01 -4.31 -12.53
CA ILE A 172 8.58 -4.18 -12.21
C ILE A 172 7.79 -5.07 -13.16
#